data_7139f6ef0ef6cddf390d91e392138a90
#
_entry.id   7139f6ef0ef6cddf390d91e392138a90
#
_cell.length_a   1.000
_cell.length_b   1.000
_cell.length_c   1.000
_cell.angle_alpha   90.00
_cell.angle_beta   90.00
_cell.angle_gamma   90.00
#
_symmetry.space_group_name_H-M   'P 1'
#
loop_
_entity.id
_entity.type
_entity.pdbx_description
1 polymer ?
#
loop_
_entity_poly.entity_id
_entity_poly.type
_entity_poly.pdbx_seq_one_letter_code
_entity_poly.pdbx_strand_id
1 'polypeptide(L)'
;MAGIGALAGTNLLPLSAFAQTRARVTIIGGGFGGATAARMLRDLLPSARITLLEPNATYTACPFSNLVIGGTRSITDQHFSYDALSLSGITVIPEHATDVDPVARVVTCGDGRTLAYDRLILSPGIDFRWNAIEGYDAAAVDRMPHAWKAGPGTLRLRDQLLAMEDGGLVVMSVPAPPFRCPPGPYERASLIANYLKNHKPSSRLLILDSQDAFSKMPLFKEAWERHYPDHLEWRAASQDGRVICVDPSSLTLSTDFEDIRADVANVIPPQKAGEIAERAGVADATGWCPIDATSFESVLQPGIHVIGDATIAAPMPKSAFSANLQAKVCAIAVARLLSAMDAQPTVLANTCYSFITPDEAVSIAGVYSNAGGKFTNIDGAGGLSQLGAGADVRKAEAAQAEAWFGAITGEAFG
;
A
#
# COMPACT_ATOMS: atom_id res chain seq x y z
N MET A 1 -53.84 -63.89 30.53
CA MET A 1 -54.06 -62.46 30.44
C MET A 1 -52.89 -61.88 29.63
N ALA A 2 -53.23 -61.35 28.46
CA ALA A 2 -52.28 -60.92 27.44
C ALA A 2 -51.77 -59.51 27.74
N GLY A 3 -50.43 -59.27 27.68
CA GLY A 3 -49.81 -57.97 27.74
C GLY A 3 -49.24 -57.61 26.36
N ILE A 4 -49.84 -56.58 25.75
CA ILE A 4 -49.49 -56.06 24.46
C ILE A 4 -48.30 -55.14 24.64
N GLY A 5 -47.13 -55.50 24.09
CA GLY A 5 -45.95 -54.64 23.99
C GLY A 5 -46.04 -53.78 22.74
N ALA A 6 -46.14 -52.44 22.89
CA ALA A 6 -46.06 -51.47 21.81
C ALA A 6 -44.60 -51.25 21.41
N LEU A 7 -44.20 -51.62 20.24
CA LEU A 7 -42.95 -51.24 19.58
C LEU A 7 -43.10 -49.81 19.07
N ALA A 8 -42.44 -48.85 19.76
CA ALA A 8 -42.26 -47.50 19.25
C ALA A 8 -41.12 -47.49 18.22
N GLY A 9 -41.50 -47.47 16.93
CA GLY A 9 -40.56 -47.25 15.84
C GLY A 9 -40.02 -45.83 15.83
N THR A 10 -38.77 -45.65 16.22
CA THR A 10 -38.04 -44.40 16.02
C THR A 10 -37.70 -44.25 14.53
N ASN A 11 -38.46 -43.42 13.84
CA ASN A 11 -38.07 -42.89 12.54
C ASN A 11 -36.81 -42.05 12.68
N LEU A 12 -35.66 -42.66 12.48
CA LEU A 12 -34.43 -41.96 12.23
C LEU A 12 -34.57 -41.30 10.84
N LEU A 13 -34.92 -40.01 10.80
CA LEU A 13 -34.77 -39.19 9.60
C LEU A 13 -33.31 -39.27 9.19
N PRO A 14 -33.01 -39.57 7.90
CA PRO A 14 -31.63 -39.50 7.43
C PRO A 14 -31.17 -38.04 7.63
N LEU A 15 -30.17 -37.84 8.46
CA LEU A 15 -29.37 -36.63 8.45
C LEU A 15 -28.84 -36.47 7.02
N SER A 16 -29.53 -35.65 6.25
CA SER A 16 -29.04 -35.19 4.93
C SER A 16 -27.64 -34.64 5.19
N ALA A 17 -26.64 -35.41 4.78
CA ALA A 17 -25.31 -34.91 4.63
C ALA A 17 -25.39 -33.83 3.53
N PHE A 18 -25.74 -32.60 3.90
CA PHE A 18 -25.36 -31.46 3.09
C PHE A 18 -23.85 -31.55 2.99
N ALA A 19 -23.38 -31.97 1.84
CA ALA A 19 -21.99 -31.81 1.46
C ALA A 19 -21.73 -30.31 1.63
N GLN A 20 -21.08 -29.95 2.73
CA GLN A 20 -20.75 -28.58 3.06
C GLN A 20 -19.73 -28.18 2.00
N THR A 21 -20.21 -27.55 0.92
CA THR A 21 -19.36 -27.07 -0.16
C THR A 21 -18.33 -26.16 0.52
N ARG A 22 -17.07 -26.51 0.38
CA ARG A 22 -15.98 -25.75 0.98
C ARG A 22 -16.09 -24.29 0.53
N ALA A 23 -16.19 -23.36 1.46
CA ALA A 23 -16.25 -21.94 1.15
C ALA A 23 -15.06 -21.54 0.25
N ARG A 24 -15.34 -20.72 -0.74
CA ARG A 24 -14.35 -20.22 -1.72
C ARG A 24 -14.07 -18.77 -1.44
N VAL A 25 -12.83 -18.45 -1.06
CA VAL A 25 -12.38 -17.08 -0.89
C VAL A 25 -11.32 -16.81 -1.97
N THR A 26 -11.63 -15.85 -2.83
CA THR A 26 -10.68 -15.35 -3.84
C THR A 26 -10.10 -14.02 -3.38
N ILE A 27 -8.80 -13.84 -3.55
CA ILE A 27 -8.07 -12.63 -3.17
C ILE A 27 -7.35 -12.12 -4.41
N ILE A 28 -7.49 -10.85 -4.74
CA ILE A 28 -6.83 -10.20 -5.88
C ILE A 28 -5.79 -9.21 -5.35
N GLY A 29 -4.53 -9.43 -5.74
CA GLY A 29 -3.36 -8.65 -5.34
C GLY A 29 -2.60 -9.28 -4.17
N GLY A 30 -1.32 -9.59 -4.39
CA GLY A 30 -0.44 -10.32 -3.47
C GLY A 30 0.48 -9.42 -2.63
N GLY A 31 0.19 -8.12 -2.49
CA GLY A 31 0.94 -7.23 -1.60
C GLY A 31 0.68 -7.50 -0.12
N PHE A 32 1.16 -6.63 0.78
CA PHE A 32 1.01 -6.80 2.23
C PHE A 32 -0.42 -7.10 2.68
N GLY A 33 -1.43 -6.45 2.07
CA GLY A 33 -2.82 -6.72 2.40
C GLY A 33 -3.25 -8.12 1.98
N GLY A 34 -3.14 -8.46 0.70
CA GLY A 34 -3.67 -9.72 0.17
C GLY A 34 -2.92 -10.95 0.66
N ALA A 35 -1.59 -10.91 0.74
CA ALA A 35 -0.78 -12.01 1.26
C ALA A 35 -1.11 -12.28 2.75
N THR A 36 -1.17 -11.23 3.58
CA THR A 36 -1.59 -11.37 4.99
C THR A 36 -3.02 -11.90 5.13
N ALA A 37 -3.97 -11.41 4.31
CA ALA A 37 -5.35 -11.89 4.33
C ALA A 37 -5.43 -13.37 3.97
N ALA A 38 -4.66 -13.82 2.96
CA ALA A 38 -4.63 -15.22 2.54
C ALA A 38 -4.13 -16.14 3.65
N ARG A 39 -3.03 -15.77 4.34
CA ARG A 39 -2.49 -16.54 5.47
C ARG A 39 -3.46 -16.60 6.64
N MET A 40 -3.96 -15.44 7.06
CA MET A 40 -4.91 -15.38 8.17
C MET A 40 -6.17 -16.18 7.90
N LEU A 41 -6.71 -16.13 6.67
CA LEU A 41 -7.85 -16.96 6.28
C LEU A 41 -7.53 -18.44 6.27
N ARG A 42 -6.31 -18.85 5.89
CA ARG A 42 -5.89 -20.25 5.94
C ARG A 42 -5.94 -20.80 7.37
N ASP A 43 -5.49 -19.99 8.34
CA ASP A 43 -5.51 -20.36 9.75
C ASP A 43 -6.95 -20.40 10.31
N LEU A 44 -7.78 -19.39 9.98
CA LEU A 44 -9.17 -19.28 10.46
C LEU A 44 -10.13 -20.28 9.82
N LEU A 45 -9.89 -20.64 8.56
CA LEU A 45 -10.77 -21.47 7.72
C LEU A 45 -9.99 -22.62 7.08
N PRO A 46 -9.50 -23.64 7.85
CA PRO A 46 -8.65 -24.72 7.32
C PRO A 46 -9.29 -25.53 6.20
N SER A 47 -10.61 -25.59 6.12
CA SER A 47 -11.35 -26.32 5.08
C SER A 47 -11.69 -25.48 3.86
N ALA A 48 -11.55 -24.14 3.89
CA ALA A 48 -11.89 -23.28 2.76
C ALA A 48 -10.89 -23.42 1.60
N ARG A 49 -11.36 -23.17 0.38
CA ARG A 49 -10.50 -22.97 -0.77
C ARG A 49 -10.11 -21.50 -0.83
N ILE A 50 -8.83 -21.20 -0.61
CA ILE A 50 -8.28 -19.85 -0.66
C ILE A 50 -7.43 -19.75 -1.93
N THR A 51 -7.75 -18.79 -2.79
CA THR A 51 -7.04 -18.53 -4.05
C THR A 51 -6.53 -17.10 -4.04
N LEU A 52 -5.24 -16.91 -4.29
CA LEU A 52 -4.59 -15.61 -4.44
C LEU A 52 -4.22 -15.42 -5.91
N LEU A 53 -4.74 -14.38 -6.56
CA LEU A 53 -4.33 -13.93 -7.89
C LEU A 53 -3.29 -12.82 -7.74
N GLU A 54 -2.10 -13.07 -8.27
CA GLU A 54 -1.01 -12.09 -8.32
C GLU A 54 -0.15 -12.36 -9.56
N PRO A 55 -0.07 -11.42 -10.50
CA PRO A 55 0.62 -11.67 -11.78
C PRO A 55 2.13 -11.85 -11.64
N ASN A 56 2.73 -11.27 -10.61
CA ASN A 56 4.17 -11.36 -10.41
C ASN A 56 4.53 -12.58 -9.56
N ALA A 57 5.50 -13.35 -10.02
CA ALA A 57 6.03 -14.48 -9.23
C ALA A 57 6.72 -14.05 -7.94
N THR A 58 7.13 -12.78 -7.87
CA THR A 58 7.83 -12.19 -6.74
C THR A 58 7.25 -10.81 -6.46
N TYR A 59 6.88 -10.56 -5.21
CA TYR A 59 6.47 -9.23 -4.75
C TYR A 59 7.68 -8.34 -4.50
N THR A 60 7.64 -7.10 -5.00
CA THR A 60 8.65 -6.09 -4.68
C THR A 60 8.08 -5.08 -3.69
N ALA A 61 8.59 -5.10 -2.46
CA ALA A 61 8.09 -4.26 -1.37
C ALA A 61 8.42 -2.78 -1.57
N CYS A 62 7.41 -1.91 -1.42
CA CYS A 62 7.60 -0.46 -1.48
C CYS A 62 8.25 0.15 -0.25
N PRO A 63 7.91 -0.24 1.00
CA PRO A 63 8.69 0.20 2.17
C PRO A 63 10.16 -0.10 1.95
N PHE A 64 11.05 0.85 2.32
CA PHE A 64 12.49 0.77 2.14
C PHE A 64 13.01 0.89 0.69
N SER A 65 12.14 0.94 -0.32
CA SER A 65 12.59 1.18 -1.71
C SER A 65 13.28 2.55 -1.89
N ASN A 66 13.03 3.52 -1.01
CA ASN A 66 13.74 4.80 -1.00
C ASN A 66 15.22 4.64 -0.60
N LEU A 67 15.56 3.65 0.25
CA LEU A 67 16.97 3.30 0.56
C LEU A 67 17.69 2.74 -0.68
N VAL A 68 16.96 2.03 -1.58
CA VAL A 68 17.50 1.58 -2.86
C VAL A 68 17.84 2.78 -3.75
N ILE A 69 16.94 3.77 -3.84
CA ILE A 69 17.17 5.01 -4.59
C ILE A 69 18.37 5.76 -4.00
N GLY A 70 18.47 5.86 -2.66
CA GLY A 70 19.61 6.44 -1.95
C GLY A 70 20.91 5.65 -2.07
N GLY A 71 20.86 4.39 -2.56
CA GLY A 71 22.03 3.55 -2.81
C GLY A 71 22.57 2.81 -1.59
N THR A 72 21.80 2.68 -0.53
CA THR A 72 22.19 2.02 0.73
C THR A 72 21.52 0.67 0.94
N ARG A 73 20.65 0.24 0.00
CA ARG A 73 19.96 -1.06 0.03
C ARG A 73 19.88 -1.65 -1.38
N SER A 74 19.92 -2.98 -1.50
CA SER A 74 19.70 -3.65 -2.79
C SER A 74 18.21 -3.79 -3.09
N ILE A 75 17.82 -3.74 -4.37
CA ILE A 75 16.46 -4.05 -4.80
C ILE A 75 16.10 -5.52 -4.50
N THR A 76 17.06 -6.42 -4.48
CA THR A 76 16.85 -7.83 -4.14
C THR A 76 16.37 -8.03 -2.71
N ASP A 77 16.73 -7.14 -1.78
CA ASP A 77 16.27 -7.17 -0.39
C ASP A 77 14.78 -6.79 -0.27
N GLN A 78 14.19 -6.30 -1.37
CA GLN A 78 12.77 -5.95 -1.46
C GLN A 78 11.92 -7.06 -2.09
N HIS A 79 12.53 -8.18 -2.51
CA HIS A 79 11.87 -9.27 -3.22
C HIS A 79 11.42 -10.37 -2.26
N PHE A 80 10.14 -10.75 -2.35
CA PHE A 80 9.53 -11.80 -1.54
C PHE A 80 8.76 -12.76 -2.43
N SER A 81 8.99 -14.09 -2.31
CA SER A 81 8.26 -15.13 -3.03
C SER A 81 6.93 -15.45 -2.35
N TYR A 82 6.06 -16.17 -3.08
CA TYR A 82 4.81 -16.71 -2.55
C TYR A 82 4.90 -18.20 -2.17
N ASP A 83 6.10 -18.74 -2.08
CA ASP A 83 6.31 -20.18 -1.84
C ASP A 83 5.73 -20.62 -0.50
N ALA A 84 5.92 -19.86 0.56
CA ALA A 84 5.38 -20.17 1.88
C ALA A 84 3.84 -20.17 1.89
N LEU A 85 3.20 -19.26 1.13
CA LEU A 85 1.76 -19.27 0.96
C LEU A 85 1.29 -20.54 0.25
N SER A 86 1.96 -20.94 -0.82
CA SER A 86 1.67 -22.16 -1.57
C SER A 86 1.84 -23.39 -0.70
N LEU A 87 2.91 -23.49 0.07
CA LEU A 87 3.18 -24.58 1.01
C LEU A 87 2.14 -24.68 2.13
N SER A 88 1.53 -23.56 2.53
CA SER A 88 0.44 -23.55 3.51
C SER A 88 -0.93 -24.00 2.93
N GLY A 89 -0.98 -24.34 1.64
CA GLY A 89 -2.21 -24.79 0.96
C GLY A 89 -3.07 -23.68 0.40
N ILE A 90 -2.51 -22.48 0.20
CA ILE A 90 -3.13 -21.40 -0.56
C ILE A 90 -2.81 -21.62 -2.05
N THR A 91 -3.83 -21.56 -2.93
CA THR A 91 -3.63 -21.63 -4.37
C THR A 91 -3.19 -20.27 -4.89
N VAL A 92 -1.91 -20.13 -5.22
CA VAL A 92 -1.38 -18.91 -5.86
C VAL A 92 -1.47 -19.08 -7.38
N ILE A 93 -2.13 -18.14 -8.05
CA ILE A 93 -2.29 -18.13 -9.51
C ILE A 93 -1.53 -16.92 -10.07
N PRO A 94 -0.48 -17.13 -10.89
CA PRO A 94 0.34 -16.05 -11.44
C PRO A 94 -0.36 -15.41 -12.67
N GLU A 95 -1.51 -14.78 -12.43
CA GLU A 95 -2.35 -14.16 -13.46
C GLU A 95 -2.95 -12.84 -12.98
N HIS A 96 -3.22 -11.96 -13.93
CA HIS A 96 -4.03 -10.77 -13.69
C HIS A 96 -5.51 -11.11 -13.57
N ALA A 97 -6.22 -10.48 -12.64
CA ALA A 97 -7.67 -10.37 -12.72
C ALA A 97 -8.01 -9.28 -13.74
N THR A 98 -8.78 -9.62 -14.75
CA THR A 98 -9.16 -8.69 -15.84
C THR A 98 -10.57 -8.16 -15.69
N ASP A 99 -11.44 -8.90 -14.99
CA ASP A 99 -12.82 -8.50 -14.73
C ASP A 99 -13.38 -9.17 -13.47
N VAL A 100 -14.41 -8.57 -12.88
CA VAL A 100 -15.18 -9.12 -11.77
C VAL A 100 -16.66 -8.92 -12.04
N ASP A 101 -17.42 -10.01 -12.13
CA ASP A 101 -18.88 -9.98 -12.13
C ASP A 101 -19.39 -10.16 -10.69
N PRO A 102 -19.86 -9.09 -10.02
CA PRO A 102 -20.32 -9.16 -8.64
C PRO A 102 -21.68 -9.90 -8.51
N VAL A 103 -22.48 -9.97 -9.57
CA VAL A 103 -23.79 -10.65 -9.57
C VAL A 103 -23.61 -12.15 -9.72
N ALA A 104 -22.83 -12.59 -10.72
CA ALA A 104 -22.50 -13.99 -10.91
C ALA A 104 -21.47 -14.49 -9.88
N ARG A 105 -20.80 -13.60 -9.15
CA ARG A 105 -19.70 -13.87 -8.22
C ARG A 105 -18.55 -14.61 -8.86
N VAL A 106 -18.04 -14.05 -9.94
CA VAL A 106 -16.97 -14.64 -10.76
C VAL A 106 -15.88 -13.60 -11.01
N VAL A 107 -14.63 -14.03 -10.89
CA VAL A 107 -13.44 -13.27 -11.32
C VAL A 107 -12.96 -13.89 -12.64
N THR A 108 -12.68 -13.07 -13.64
CA THR A 108 -12.05 -13.47 -14.90
C THR A 108 -10.55 -13.19 -14.85
N CYS A 109 -9.73 -14.18 -15.20
CA CYS A 109 -8.28 -14.07 -15.30
C CYS A 109 -7.83 -13.69 -16.72
N GLY A 110 -6.60 -13.20 -16.85
CA GLY A 110 -6.01 -12.81 -18.13
C GLY A 110 -5.92 -13.94 -19.17
N ASP A 111 -5.79 -15.18 -18.72
CA ASP A 111 -5.80 -16.39 -19.56
C ASP A 111 -7.21 -16.90 -19.92
N GLY A 112 -8.25 -16.18 -19.54
CA GLY A 112 -9.65 -16.52 -19.79
C GLY A 112 -10.29 -17.48 -18.78
N ARG A 113 -9.54 -18.00 -17.81
CA ARG A 113 -10.10 -18.79 -16.70
C ARG A 113 -11.04 -17.93 -15.87
N THR A 114 -12.05 -18.57 -15.28
CA THR A 114 -12.97 -17.95 -14.34
C THR A 114 -12.87 -18.60 -12.96
N LEU A 115 -12.95 -17.79 -11.92
CA LEU A 115 -12.90 -18.22 -10.52
C LEU A 115 -14.18 -17.78 -9.81
N ALA A 116 -15.03 -18.73 -9.48
CA ALA A 116 -16.21 -18.44 -8.67
C ALA A 116 -15.84 -18.28 -7.20
N TYR A 117 -16.45 -17.33 -6.51
CA TYR A 117 -16.19 -17.03 -5.11
C TYR A 117 -17.48 -16.95 -4.27
N ASP A 118 -17.36 -17.22 -2.98
CA ASP A 118 -18.40 -16.95 -1.98
C ASP A 118 -18.12 -15.61 -1.27
N ARG A 119 -16.83 -15.26 -1.13
CA ARG A 119 -16.33 -13.94 -0.73
C ARG A 119 -15.11 -13.58 -1.58
N LEU A 120 -15.03 -12.31 -1.98
CA LEU A 120 -13.89 -11.74 -2.71
C LEU A 120 -13.19 -10.69 -1.87
N ILE A 121 -11.86 -10.72 -1.81
CA ILE A 121 -11.05 -9.67 -1.19
C ILE A 121 -10.23 -9.00 -2.27
N LEU A 122 -10.39 -7.69 -2.44
CA LEU A 122 -9.59 -6.87 -3.33
C LEU A 122 -8.51 -6.14 -2.54
N SER A 123 -7.25 -6.38 -2.88
CA SER A 123 -6.08 -5.68 -2.35
C SER A 123 -5.21 -5.14 -3.50
N PRO A 124 -5.80 -4.36 -4.44
CA PRO A 124 -5.16 -4.02 -5.71
C PRO A 124 -4.11 -2.91 -5.56
N GLY A 125 -3.96 -2.32 -4.37
CA GLY A 125 -3.09 -1.18 -4.16
C GLY A 125 -3.59 0.05 -4.91
N ILE A 126 -2.63 0.81 -5.48
CA ILE A 126 -2.89 2.04 -6.22
C ILE A 126 -2.62 1.87 -7.71
N ASP A 127 -3.28 2.74 -8.48
CA ASP A 127 -2.88 3.12 -9.84
C ASP A 127 -2.77 4.62 -9.99
N PHE A 128 -2.24 5.05 -11.14
CA PHE A 128 -1.99 6.46 -11.41
C PHE A 128 -3.10 7.07 -12.26
N ARG A 129 -3.36 8.35 -12.03
CA ARG A 129 -4.21 9.18 -12.90
C ARG A 129 -3.33 9.74 -14.01
N TRP A 130 -3.11 8.92 -15.03
CA TRP A 130 -2.36 9.35 -16.21
C TRP A 130 -2.97 10.60 -16.83
N ASN A 131 -2.15 11.51 -17.33
CA ASN A 131 -2.54 12.82 -17.88
C ASN A 131 -3.18 13.80 -16.87
N ALA A 132 -3.15 13.51 -15.56
CA ALA A 132 -3.54 14.48 -14.53
C ALA A 132 -2.51 15.61 -14.36
N ILE A 133 -1.26 15.37 -14.79
CA ILE A 133 -0.24 16.38 -15.06
C ILE A 133 -0.09 16.37 -16.58
N GLU A 134 -0.26 17.51 -17.24
CA GLU A 134 -0.15 17.60 -18.70
C GLU A 134 1.23 17.10 -19.16
N GLY A 135 1.27 16.29 -20.23
CA GLY A 135 2.49 15.68 -20.75
C GLY A 135 3.03 14.49 -19.96
N TYR A 136 2.41 14.09 -18.82
CA TYR A 136 2.84 12.94 -18.04
C TYR A 136 1.92 11.73 -18.24
N ASP A 137 2.36 10.79 -19.03
CA ASP A 137 1.70 9.52 -19.33
C ASP A 137 2.60 8.31 -19.00
N ALA A 138 2.17 7.12 -19.38
CA ALA A 138 2.93 5.90 -19.15
C ALA A 138 4.27 5.88 -19.90
N ALA A 139 4.40 6.56 -21.06
CA ALA A 139 5.64 6.65 -21.82
C ALA A 139 6.63 7.64 -21.18
N ALA A 140 6.12 8.72 -20.56
CA ALA A 140 6.94 9.69 -19.85
C ALA A 140 7.74 9.09 -18.68
N VAL A 141 7.26 7.96 -18.09
CA VAL A 141 7.92 7.25 -16.98
C VAL A 141 9.33 6.80 -17.29
N ASP A 142 9.65 6.56 -18.56
CA ASP A 142 11.00 6.16 -18.96
C ASP A 142 12.03 7.30 -18.79
N ARG A 143 11.60 8.52 -18.95
CA ARG A 143 12.44 9.72 -18.81
C ARG A 143 12.31 10.35 -17.41
N MET A 144 11.09 10.37 -16.87
CA MET A 144 10.74 10.97 -15.59
C MET A 144 10.09 9.93 -14.68
N PRO A 145 10.84 8.96 -14.14
CA PRO A 145 10.28 7.84 -13.37
C PRO A 145 9.57 8.34 -12.11
N HIS A 146 8.33 7.88 -11.89
CA HIS A 146 7.66 8.11 -10.61
C HIS A 146 8.30 7.31 -9.48
N ALA A 147 8.84 6.12 -9.75
CA ALA A 147 9.42 5.19 -8.77
C ALA A 147 8.51 4.98 -7.54
N TRP A 148 7.18 5.08 -7.73
CA TRP A 148 6.19 5.00 -6.64
C TRP A 148 5.61 3.60 -6.48
N LYS A 149 5.67 2.75 -7.50
CA LYS A 149 5.61 1.29 -7.40
C LYS A 149 7.06 0.79 -7.44
N ALA A 150 7.49 0.05 -6.39
CA ALA A 150 8.85 -0.49 -6.32
C ALA A 150 9.11 -1.49 -7.46
N GLY A 151 10.32 -1.49 -7.98
CA GLY A 151 10.72 -2.35 -9.09
C GLY A 151 11.58 -1.62 -10.12
N PRO A 152 11.37 -1.84 -11.44
CA PRO A 152 12.19 -1.24 -12.49
C PRO A 152 12.29 0.28 -12.43
N GLY A 153 11.19 0.98 -12.09
CA GLY A 153 11.20 2.44 -11.94
C GLY A 153 12.09 2.93 -10.79
N THR A 154 12.24 2.14 -9.71
CA THR A 154 13.15 2.44 -8.60
C THR A 154 14.60 2.40 -9.05
N LEU A 155 14.97 1.36 -9.81
CA LEU A 155 16.32 1.23 -10.37
C LEU A 155 16.59 2.32 -11.40
N ARG A 156 15.64 2.61 -12.28
CA ARG A 156 15.79 3.69 -13.28
C ARG A 156 16.08 5.05 -12.63
N LEU A 157 15.34 5.42 -11.58
CA LEU A 157 15.62 6.65 -10.85
C LEU A 157 17.01 6.62 -10.22
N ARG A 158 17.41 5.48 -9.64
CA ARG A 158 18.75 5.29 -9.08
C ARG A 158 19.83 5.45 -10.16
N ASP A 159 19.65 4.82 -11.33
CA ASP A 159 20.61 4.89 -12.44
C ASP A 159 20.75 6.32 -12.98
N GLN A 160 19.65 7.08 -13.08
CA GLN A 160 19.67 8.48 -13.46
C GLN A 160 20.46 9.34 -12.45
N LEU A 161 20.27 9.11 -11.13
CA LEU A 161 21.05 9.79 -10.09
C LEU A 161 22.54 9.44 -10.17
N LEU A 162 22.89 8.20 -10.51
CA LEU A 162 24.28 7.78 -10.70
C LEU A 162 24.91 8.46 -11.93
N ALA A 163 24.18 8.52 -13.03
CA ALA A 163 24.66 9.07 -14.30
C ALA A 163 24.73 10.62 -14.34
N MET A 164 23.97 11.30 -13.48
CA MET A 164 23.97 12.77 -13.40
C MET A 164 25.37 13.28 -13.02
N GLU A 165 25.85 14.35 -13.68
CA GLU A 165 27.09 15.00 -13.30
C GLU A 165 26.96 15.75 -11.95
N ASP A 166 28.09 15.99 -11.24
CA ASP A 166 28.07 16.85 -10.06
C ASP A 166 27.75 18.31 -10.46
N GLY A 167 26.92 18.97 -9.68
CA GLY A 167 26.34 20.29 -9.99
C GLY A 167 24.95 20.21 -10.64
N GLY A 168 24.43 19.00 -10.90
CA GLY A 168 23.10 18.79 -11.48
C GLY A 168 21.95 19.08 -10.53
N LEU A 169 20.78 19.36 -11.10
CA LEU A 169 19.53 19.60 -10.39
C LEU A 169 18.60 18.38 -10.46
N VAL A 170 18.27 17.82 -9.30
CA VAL A 170 17.19 16.84 -9.18
C VAL A 170 15.89 17.59 -8.85
N VAL A 171 14.81 17.34 -9.59
CA VAL A 171 13.49 17.89 -9.29
C VAL A 171 12.51 16.76 -8.99
N MET A 172 11.85 16.84 -7.85
CA MET A 172 10.81 15.88 -7.43
C MET A 172 9.46 16.59 -7.31
N SER A 173 8.45 16.10 -8.03
CA SER A 173 7.07 16.57 -7.91
C SER A 173 6.28 15.67 -6.97
N VAL A 174 5.50 16.28 -6.05
CA VAL A 174 4.64 15.62 -5.07
C VAL A 174 3.18 15.96 -5.36
N PRO A 175 2.27 14.97 -5.50
CA PRO A 175 0.87 15.21 -5.82
C PRO A 175 0.08 15.70 -4.60
N ALA A 176 -1.08 16.31 -4.87
CA ALA A 176 -2.08 16.58 -3.83
C ALA A 176 -2.64 15.25 -3.25
N PRO A 177 -3.02 15.21 -1.95
CA PRO A 177 -3.63 14.03 -1.33
C PRO A 177 -5.04 13.77 -1.91
N PRO A 178 -5.54 12.52 -1.82
CA PRO A 178 -4.94 11.37 -1.13
C PRO A 178 -3.97 10.58 -2.03
N PHE A 179 -2.84 10.15 -1.46
CA PHE A 179 -1.89 9.26 -2.12
C PHE A 179 -1.29 8.27 -1.10
N ARG A 180 -0.69 7.18 -1.59
CA ARG A 180 -0.05 6.17 -0.76
C ARG A 180 1.19 6.74 -0.06
N CYS A 181 1.40 6.34 1.22
CA CYS A 181 2.58 6.67 2.01
C CYS A 181 2.80 8.19 2.12
N PRO A 182 1.94 8.94 2.87
CA PRO A 182 2.03 10.39 2.94
C PRO A 182 3.42 10.95 3.28
N PRO A 183 4.25 10.34 4.15
CA PRO A 183 5.62 10.81 4.39
C PRO A 183 6.66 10.34 3.35
N GLY A 184 6.29 9.43 2.44
CA GLY A 184 7.22 8.77 1.51
C GLY A 184 8.00 9.70 0.58
N PRO A 185 7.42 10.79 0.03
CA PRO A 185 8.17 11.72 -0.80
C PRO A 185 9.30 12.42 -0.02
N TYR A 186 9.05 12.79 1.22
CA TYR A 186 10.00 13.53 2.07
C TYR A 186 11.12 12.63 2.61
N GLU A 187 10.83 11.35 2.85
CA GLU A 187 11.84 10.32 3.09
C GLU A 187 12.73 10.14 1.86
N ARG A 188 12.13 10.01 0.66
CA ARG A 188 12.88 9.91 -0.60
C ARG A 188 13.78 11.10 -0.81
N ALA A 189 13.26 12.30 -0.58
CA ALA A 189 14.02 13.53 -0.68
C ALA A 189 15.23 13.55 0.26
N SER A 190 15.03 13.13 1.52
CA SER A 190 16.12 13.02 2.50
C SER A 190 17.21 12.07 2.03
N LEU A 191 16.85 10.90 1.49
CA LEU A 191 17.80 9.89 1.03
C LEU A 191 18.50 10.28 -0.27
N ILE A 192 17.82 10.98 -1.19
CA ILE A 192 18.45 11.58 -2.38
C ILE A 192 19.43 12.68 -1.93
N ALA A 193 19.02 13.60 -1.04
CA ALA A 193 19.89 14.65 -0.53
C ALA A 193 21.12 14.07 0.19
N ASN A 194 20.95 12.96 0.95
CA ASN A 194 22.07 12.23 1.53
C ASN A 194 23.04 11.70 0.47
N TYR A 195 22.50 11.13 -0.61
CA TYR A 195 23.33 10.65 -1.73
C TYR A 195 24.08 11.82 -2.40
N LEU A 196 23.40 12.94 -2.67
CA LEU A 196 24.01 14.13 -3.30
C LEU A 196 25.14 14.67 -2.41
N LYS A 197 24.87 14.90 -1.12
CA LYS A 197 25.87 15.40 -0.17
C LYS A 197 27.16 14.57 -0.16
N ASN A 198 27.05 13.25 -0.25
CA ASN A 198 28.19 12.35 -0.12
C ASN A 198 28.90 12.06 -1.45
N HIS A 199 28.23 12.18 -2.61
CA HIS A 199 28.76 11.76 -3.90
C HIS A 199 28.74 12.84 -4.97
N LYS A 200 27.90 13.88 -4.80
CA LYS A 200 27.72 14.98 -5.78
C LYS A 200 27.46 16.29 -5.02
N PRO A 201 28.47 16.79 -4.29
CA PRO A 201 28.28 17.87 -3.30
C PRO A 201 27.89 19.23 -3.88
N SER A 202 28.05 19.43 -5.18
CA SER A 202 27.62 20.67 -5.87
C SER A 202 26.18 20.57 -6.37
N SER A 203 25.55 19.39 -6.31
CA SER A 203 24.20 19.11 -6.80
C SER A 203 23.14 19.41 -5.76
N ARG A 204 21.90 19.66 -6.20
CA ARG A 204 20.76 20.01 -5.34
C ARG A 204 19.52 19.21 -5.69
N LEU A 205 18.63 19.06 -4.72
CA LEU A 205 17.26 18.54 -4.87
C LEU A 205 16.26 19.66 -4.61
N LEU A 206 15.33 19.88 -5.55
CA LEU A 206 14.17 20.73 -5.39
C LEU A 206 12.90 19.85 -5.29
N ILE A 207 12.13 20.01 -4.23
CA ILE A 207 10.80 19.41 -4.09
C ILE A 207 9.77 20.44 -4.51
N LEU A 208 8.95 20.11 -5.51
CA LEU A 208 7.77 20.86 -5.94
C LEU A 208 6.54 20.16 -5.39
N ASP A 209 5.89 20.76 -4.39
CA ASP A 209 4.83 20.13 -3.62
C ASP A 209 3.47 20.77 -3.89
N SER A 210 2.48 19.96 -4.22
CA SER A 210 1.09 20.43 -4.37
C SER A 210 0.37 20.65 -3.03
N GLN A 211 1.12 20.75 -1.91
CA GLN A 211 0.62 20.95 -0.55
C GLN A 211 1.40 22.04 0.19
N ASP A 212 0.77 22.69 1.17
CA ASP A 212 1.41 23.66 2.07
C ASP A 212 1.87 23.03 3.39
N ALA A 213 1.45 21.80 3.66
CA ALA A 213 1.84 21.04 4.84
C ALA A 213 1.80 19.55 4.53
N PHE A 214 2.63 18.78 5.22
CA PHE A 214 2.75 17.35 4.99
C PHE A 214 3.00 16.57 6.30
N SER A 215 2.84 15.25 6.22
CA SER A 215 3.03 14.35 7.36
C SER A 215 4.44 14.43 7.93
N LYS A 216 4.57 14.67 9.23
CA LYS A 216 5.85 14.82 9.97
C LYS A 216 6.69 16.04 9.54
N MET A 217 6.08 17.06 8.95
CA MET A 217 6.78 18.23 8.40
C MET A 217 7.80 18.86 9.39
N PRO A 218 7.49 19.09 10.68
CA PRO A 218 8.48 19.68 11.60
C PRO A 218 9.72 18.79 11.76
N LEU A 219 9.56 17.46 11.81
CA LEU A 219 10.67 16.52 11.96
C LEU A 219 11.56 16.46 10.71
N PHE A 220 10.95 16.49 9.52
CA PHE A 220 11.71 16.52 8.27
C PHE A 220 12.45 17.86 8.12
N LYS A 221 11.81 19.01 8.42
CA LYS A 221 12.48 20.31 8.34
C LYS A 221 13.66 20.40 9.30
N GLU A 222 13.50 19.97 10.55
CA GLU A 222 14.60 19.87 11.52
C GLU A 222 15.76 19.03 10.98
N ALA A 223 15.43 17.88 10.37
CA ALA A 223 16.44 16.99 9.80
C ALA A 223 17.13 17.61 8.58
N TRP A 224 16.41 18.27 7.68
CA TRP A 224 16.98 18.89 6.49
C TRP A 224 17.89 20.08 6.84
N GLU A 225 17.49 20.93 7.78
CA GLU A 225 18.32 22.00 8.29
C GLU A 225 19.63 21.48 8.91
N ARG A 226 19.57 20.34 9.63
CA ARG A 226 20.73 19.73 10.27
C ARG A 226 21.64 19.00 9.28
N HIS A 227 21.09 18.25 8.32
CA HIS A 227 21.85 17.33 7.48
C HIS A 227 22.10 17.85 6.06
N TYR A 228 21.16 18.62 5.48
CA TYR A 228 21.11 18.95 4.05
C TYR A 228 20.81 20.42 3.72
N PRO A 229 21.33 21.41 4.49
CA PRO A 229 20.95 22.83 4.34
C PRO A 229 21.21 23.36 2.92
N ASP A 230 22.25 22.84 2.24
CA ASP A 230 22.67 23.31 0.92
C ASP A 230 22.21 22.38 -0.22
N HIS A 231 21.60 21.22 0.10
CA HIS A 231 21.31 20.17 -0.87
C HIS A 231 19.82 19.94 -1.13
N LEU A 232 18.93 20.51 -0.28
CA LEU A 232 17.50 20.25 -0.37
C LEU A 232 16.71 21.54 -0.17
N GLU A 233 15.87 21.85 -1.15
CA GLU A 233 14.87 22.91 -1.11
C GLU A 233 13.47 22.31 -1.20
N TRP A 234 12.54 22.75 -0.37
CA TRP A 234 11.11 22.40 -0.45
C TRP A 234 10.30 23.64 -0.77
N ARG A 235 9.54 23.58 -1.84
CA ARG A 235 8.65 24.63 -2.31
C ARG A 235 7.21 24.18 -2.18
N ALA A 236 6.44 24.87 -1.32
CA ALA A 236 5.03 24.60 -1.05
C ALA A 236 4.12 25.00 -2.22
N ALA A 237 2.88 24.54 -2.23
CA ALA A 237 1.88 24.92 -3.22
C ALA A 237 1.68 26.46 -3.28
N SER A 238 1.59 27.11 -2.11
CA SER A 238 1.49 28.57 -2.00
C SER A 238 2.74 29.36 -2.44
N GLN A 239 3.84 28.64 -2.70
CA GLN A 239 5.13 29.16 -3.17
C GLN A 239 5.46 28.68 -4.59
N ASP A 240 4.43 28.45 -5.40
CA ASP A 240 4.56 27.92 -6.76
C ASP A 240 5.18 26.49 -6.82
N GLY A 241 4.83 25.63 -5.87
CA GLY A 241 5.31 24.24 -5.83
C GLY A 241 4.45 23.26 -6.64
N ARG A 242 3.32 23.66 -7.18
CA ARG A 242 2.43 22.76 -7.90
C ARG A 242 2.89 22.59 -9.36
N VAL A 243 3.24 21.37 -9.74
CA VAL A 243 3.53 21.03 -11.14
C VAL A 243 2.22 20.80 -11.90
N ILE A 244 2.05 21.51 -13.03
CA ILE A 244 0.85 21.44 -13.89
C ILE A 244 1.15 20.75 -15.23
N CYS A 245 2.38 20.85 -15.72
CA CYS A 245 2.78 20.27 -16.99
C CYS A 245 4.21 19.74 -16.90
N VAL A 246 4.56 18.76 -17.75
CA VAL A 246 5.91 18.28 -17.93
C VAL A 246 6.24 18.10 -19.41
N ASP A 247 7.49 18.34 -19.78
CA ASP A 247 8.08 17.92 -21.06
C ASP A 247 9.16 16.84 -20.80
N PRO A 248 8.86 15.56 -21.03
CA PRO A 248 9.83 14.48 -20.84
C PRO A 248 11.04 14.57 -21.77
N SER A 249 10.93 15.24 -22.92
CA SER A 249 12.03 15.33 -23.87
C SER A 249 13.16 16.25 -23.37
N SER A 250 12.80 17.35 -22.73
CA SER A 250 13.74 18.33 -22.15
C SER A 250 13.96 18.17 -20.66
N LEU A 251 13.22 17.24 -19.98
CA LEU A 251 13.16 17.10 -18.53
C LEU A 251 12.69 18.38 -17.82
N THR A 252 11.74 19.10 -18.42
CA THR A 252 11.18 20.33 -17.86
C THR A 252 9.90 20.03 -17.06
N LEU A 253 9.79 20.61 -15.86
CA LEU A 253 8.58 20.63 -15.04
C LEU A 253 8.08 22.08 -14.98
N SER A 254 6.83 22.31 -15.37
CA SER A 254 6.19 23.63 -15.38
C SER A 254 5.25 23.76 -14.20
N THR A 255 5.38 24.88 -13.49
CA THR A 255 4.44 25.35 -12.46
C THR A 255 3.53 26.43 -13.05
N ASP A 256 2.77 27.16 -12.23
CA ASP A 256 1.93 28.26 -12.71
C ASP A 256 2.80 29.46 -13.20
N PHE A 257 4.05 29.61 -12.74
CA PHE A 257 4.89 30.78 -12.99
C PHE A 257 6.28 30.48 -13.55
N GLU A 258 6.75 29.25 -13.50
CA GLU A 258 8.12 28.87 -13.90
C GLU A 258 8.17 27.59 -14.72
N ASP A 259 9.16 27.52 -15.63
CA ASP A 259 9.62 26.30 -16.28
C ASP A 259 10.97 25.88 -15.68
N ILE A 260 11.02 24.74 -15.01
CA ILE A 260 12.21 24.26 -14.31
C ILE A 260 12.77 23.05 -15.05
N ARG A 261 13.94 23.21 -15.63
CA ARG A 261 14.67 22.12 -16.28
C ARG A 261 15.48 21.35 -15.26
N ALA A 262 15.27 20.05 -15.18
CA ALA A 262 16.00 19.12 -14.33
C ALA A 262 17.07 18.34 -15.10
N ASP A 263 18.10 17.87 -14.40
CA ASP A 263 19.01 16.83 -14.88
C ASP A 263 18.44 15.44 -14.55
N VAL A 264 17.74 15.32 -13.42
CA VAL A 264 16.95 14.14 -13.04
C VAL A 264 15.57 14.59 -12.57
N ALA A 265 14.51 14.06 -13.16
CA ALA A 265 13.13 14.39 -12.83
C ALA A 265 12.40 13.18 -12.23
N ASN A 266 11.97 13.27 -10.97
CA ASN A 266 11.13 12.28 -10.31
C ASN A 266 9.69 12.82 -10.17
N VAL A 267 8.79 12.41 -11.05
CA VAL A 267 7.40 12.92 -11.08
C VAL A 267 6.47 11.89 -10.46
N ILE A 268 5.91 12.19 -9.27
CA ILE A 268 4.92 11.35 -8.60
C ILE A 268 3.52 11.82 -8.99
N PRO A 269 2.79 11.08 -9.85
CA PRO A 269 1.48 11.55 -10.31
C PRO A 269 0.39 11.32 -9.27
N PRO A 270 -0.76 12.02 -9.38
CA PRO A 270 -1.96 11.73 -8.62
C PRO A 270 -2.40 10.26 -8.76
N GLN A 271 -3.06 9.74 -7.73
CA GLN A 271 -3.34 8.31 -7.60
C GLN A 271 -4.83 8.02 -7.50
N LYS A 272 -5.19 6.77 -7.79
CA LYS A 272 -6.50 6.15 -7.57
C LYS A 272 -6.30 4.71 -7.08
N ALA A 273 -7.38 4.01 -6.72
CA ALA A 273 -7.35 2.57 -6.49
C ALA A 273 -6.89 1.82 -7.75
N GLY A 274 -6.29 0.63 -7.57
CA GLY A 274 -5.92 -0.23 -8.69
C GLY A 274 -7.11 -0.51 -9.62
N GLU A 275 -6.87 -0.56 -10.93
CA GLU A 275 -7.90 -0.57 -11.99
C GLU A 275 -9.00 -1.62 -11.79
N ILE A 276 -8.67 -2.78 -11.25
CA ILE A 276 -9.66 -3.85 -11.00
C ILE A 276 -10.76 -3.42 -10.02
N ALA A 277 -10.52 -2.41 -9.17
CA ALA A 277 -11.54 -1.89 -8.27
C ALA A 277 -12.65 -1.14 -9.03
N GLU A 278 -12.32 -0.44 -10.10
CA GLU A 278 -13.27 0.22 -10.98
C GLU A 278 -14.08 -0.82 -11.75
N ARG A 279 -13.42 -1.85 -12.32
CA ARG A 279 -14.06 -2.96 -13.06
C ARG A 279 -14.99 -3.77 -12.17
N ALA A 280 -14.64 -3.98 -10.90
CA ALA A 280 -15.48 -4.65 -9.91
C ALA A 280 -16.65 -3.77 -9.41
N GLY A 281 -16.75 -2.50 -9.82
CA GLY A 281 -17.78 -1.57 -9.38
C GLY A 281 -17.69 -1.19 -7.90
N VAL A 282 -16.50 -1.28 -7.28
CA VAL A 282 -16.30 -0.95 -5.85
C VAL A 282 -15.62 0.40 -5.63
N ALA A 283 -15.15 1.07 -6.68
CA ALA A 283 -14.62 2.43 -6.61
C ALA A 283 -15.75 3.46 -6.85
N ASP A 284 -15.73 4.55 -6.07
CA ASP A 284 -16.65 5.68 -6.26
C ASP A 284 -16.09 6.73 -7.26
N ALA A 285 -16.78 7.85 -7.40
CA ALA A 285 -16.39 8.94 -8.30
C ALA A 285 -15.01 9.55 -7.94
N THR A 286 -14.53 9.38 -6.72
CA THR A 286 -13.17 9.79 -6.33
C THR A 286 -12.10 8.82 -6.82
N GLY A 287 -12.48 7.66 -7.35
CA GLY A 287 -11.60 6.58 -7.78
C GLY A 287 -11.01 5.77 -6.62
N TRP A 288 -11.56 5.90 -5.40
CA TRP A 288 -11.21 5.11 -4.23
C TRP A 288 -12.41 4.27 -3.77
N CYS A 289 -12.18 3.27 -2.92
CA CYS A 289 -13.19 2.31 -2.54
C CYS A 289 -13.80 2.63 -1.17
N PRO A 290 -15.07 3.05 -1.11
CA PRO A 290 -15.80 3.21 0.14
C PRO A 290 -16.14 1.83 0.73
N ILE A 291 -15.89 1.66 2.05
CA ILE A 291 -16.05 0.41 2.77
C ILE A 291 -16.79 0.59 4.09
N ASP A 292 -17.43 -0.47 4.57
CA ASP A 292 -17.76 -0.61 5.98
C ASP A 292 -16.48 -0.88 6.78
N ALA A 293 -16.15 -0.01 7.73
CA ALA A 293 -14.88 -0.09 8.45
C ALA A 293 -14.77 -1.32 9.37
N THR A 294 -15.87 -1.96 9.73
CA THR A 294 -15.89 -3.13 10.61
C THR A 294 -15.58 -4.42 9.86
N SER A 295 -16.13 -4.55 8.65
CA SER A 295 -16.02 -5.75 7.81
C SER A 295 -15.09 -5.59 6.63
N PHE A 296 -14.72 -4.36 6.26
CA PHE A 296 -14.07 -4.00 5.00
C PHE A 296 -14.90 -4.35 3.75
N GLU A 297 -16.18 -4.72 3.91
CA GLU A 297 -17.07 -4.97 2.79
C GLU A 297 -17.35 -3.66 2.04
N SER A 298 -17.33 -3.71 0.72
CA SER A 298 -17.67 -2.57 -0.13
C SER A 298 -19.11 -2.13 0.13
N VAL A 299 -19.34 -0.83 0.30
CA VAL A 299 -20.70 -0.28 0.40
C VAL A 299 -21.43 -0.25 -0.95
N LEU A 300 -20.71 -0.54 -2.06
CA LEU A 300 -21.24 -0.53 -3.42
C LEU A 300 -21.58 -1.93 -3.93
N GLN A 301 -20.81 -2.96 -3.51
CA GLN A 301 -20.95 -4.34 -4.00
C GLN A 301 -20.91 -5.33 -2.85
N PRO A 302 -22.04 -5.97 -2.49
CA PRO A 302 -22.08 -6.98 -1.45
C PRO A 302 -21.20 -8.21 -1.75
N GLY A 303 -20.57 -8.78 -0.73
CA GLY A 303 -19.73 -9.97 -0.86
C GLY A 303 -18.32 -9.68 -1.33
N ILE A 304 -17.98 -8.42 -1.63
CA ILE A 304 -16.65 -7.96 -2.01
C ILE A 304 -16.08 -7.09 -0.90
N HIS A 305 -14.92 -7.46 -0.39
CA HIS A 305 -14.17 -6.71 0.62
C HIS A 305 -12.99 -6.00 -0.02
N VAL A 306 -12.66 -4.80 0.41
CA VAL A 306 -11.49 -4.04 -0.11
C VAL A 306 -10.59 -3.66 1.04
N ILE A 307 -9.28 -3.91 0.88
CA ILE A 307 -8.26 -3.63 1.89
C ILE A 307 -7.04 -2.91 1.31
N GLY A 308 -6.25 -2.31 2.17
CA GLY A 308 -5.02 -1.63 1.80
C GLY A 308 -5.25 -0.27 1.13
N ASP A 309 -4.31 0.11 0.28
CA ASP A 309 -4.23 1.47 -0.25
C ASP A 309 -5.44 1.88 -1.11
N ALA A 310 -6.21 0.93 -1.64
CA ALA A 310 -7.40 1.19 -2.44
C ALA A 310 -8.57 1.77 -1.63
N THR A 311 -8.61 1.59 -0.30
CA THR A 311 -9.76 1.92 0.55
C THR A 311 -9.87 3.41 0.89
N ILE A 312 -11.10 3.87 1.15
CA ILE A 312 -11.36 5.11 1.87
C ILE A 312 -11.38 4.78 3.35
N ALA A 313 -10.22 4.82 4.01
CA ALA A 313 -10.04 4.47 5.42
C ALA A 313 -9.57 5.66 6.30
N ALA A 314 -9.69 6.90 5.79
CA ALA A 314 -9.31 8.08 6.58
C ALA A 314 -10.03 8.09 7.94
N PRO A 315 -9.35 8.48 9.02
CA PRO A 315 -8.00 9.06 9.11
C PRO A 315 -6.83 8.05 9.07
N MET A 316 -7.09 6.74 8.96
CA MET A 316 -6.05 5.74 8.81
C MET A 316 -5.32 5.89 7.47
N PRO A 317 -3.97 6.05 7.43
CA PRO A 317 -3.24 6.32 6.21
C PRO A 317 -3.13 5.09 5.30
N LYS A 318 -2.89 5.34 4.01
CA LYS A 318 -2.55 4.31 3.02
C LYS A 318 -1.08 3.90 3.21
N SER A 319 -0.83 2.77 3.86
CA SER A 319 0.52 2.26 4.18
C SER A 319 0.54 0.73 4.23
N ALA A 320 1.73 0.15 4.17
CA ALA A 320 1.90 -1.30 4.32
C ALA A 320 1.46 -1.80 5.71
N PHE A 321 1.73 -1.02 6.77
CA PHE A 321 1.28 -1.31 8.13
C PHE A 321 -0.25 -1.35 8.19
N SER A 322 -0.91 -0.30 7.67
CA SER A 322 -2.38 -0.25 7.59
C SER A 322 -2.93 -1.43 6.79
N ALA A 323 -2.36 -1.73 5.62
CA ALA A 323 -2.81 -2.82 4.77
C ALA A 323 -2.71 -4.19 5.46
N ASN A 324 -1.61 -4.47 6.18
CA ASN A 324 -1.43 -5.70 6.94
C ASN A 324 -2.48 -5.82 8.05
N LEU A 325 -2.71 -4.76 8.82
CA LEU A 325 -3.67 -4.81 9.92
C LEU A 325 -5.13 -4.85 9.44
N GLN A 326 -5.46 -4.10 8.38
CA GLN A 326 -6.75 -4.19 7.71
C GLN A 326 -7.02 -5.61 7.20
N ALA A 327 -5.99 -6.28 6.66
CA ALA A 327 -6.09 -7.66 6.19
C ALA A 327 -6.47 -8.63 7.30
N LYS A 328 -5.87 -8.50 8.49
CA LYS A 328 -6.19 -9.32 9.66
C LYS A 328 -7.64 -9.14 10.09
N VAL A 329 -8.10 -7.89 10.21
CA VAL A 329 -9.48 -7.56 10.59
C VAL A 329 -10.47 -8.04 9.53
N CYS A 330 -10.19 -7.80 8.26
CA CYS A 330 -11.00 -8.27 7.14
C CYS A 330 -11.10 -9.81 7.11
N ALA A 331 -9.99 -10.52 7.30
CA ALA A 331 -10.00 -11.99 7.33
C ALA A 331 -10.87 -12.55 8.46
N ILE A 332 -10.79 -11.95 9.66
CA ILE A 332 -11.67 -12.31 10.78
C ILE A 332 -13.13 -12.02 10.43
N ALA A 333 -13.43 -10.87 9.85
CA ALA A 333 -14.77 -10.50 9.43
C ALA A 333 -15.32 -11.47 8.38
N VAL A 334 -14.54 -11.80 7.36
CA VAL A 334 -14.91 -12.77 6.30
C VAL A 334 -15.19 -14.15 6.90
N ALA A 335 -14.34 -14.64 7.82
CA ALA A 335 -14.54 -15.93 8.49
C ALA A 335 -15.82 -15.96 9.31
N ARG A 336 -16.14 -14.88 10.04
CA ARG A 336 -17.39 -14.73 10.78
C ARG A 336 -18.61 -14.70 9.86
N LEU A 337 -18.57 -13.89 8.80
CA LEU A 337 -19.67 -13.77 7.83
C LEU A 337 -19.95 -15.09 7.10
N LEU A 338 -18.92 -15.87 6.77
CA LEU A 338 -19.07 -17.22 6.21
C LEU A 338 -19.68 -18.22 7.22
N SER A 339 -19.57 -17.93 8.50
CA SER A 339 -20.19 -18.70 9.59
C SER A 339 -21.54 -18.13 10.06
N ALA A 340 -22.15 -17.23 9.26
CA ALA A 340 -23.39 -16.51 9.58
C ALA A 340 -23.33 -15.72 10.90
N MET A 341 -22.16 -15.17 11.24
CA MET A 341 -21.93 -14.29 12.40
C MET A 341 -21.57 -12.88 11.92
N ASP A 342 -22.01 -11.85 12.63
CA ASP A 342 -21.68 -10.47 12.31
C ASP A 342 -20.19 -10.14 12.52
N ALA A 343 -19.64 -9.27 11.70
CA ALA A 343 -18.33 -8.66 11.94
C ALA A 343 -18.35 -7.86 13.25
N GLN A 344 -17.22 -7.77 13.93
CA GLN A 344 -17.10 -7.09 15.20
C GLN A 344 -16.18 -5.88 15.10
N PRO A 345 -16.53 -4.76 15.77
CA PRO A 345 -15.62 -3.63 15.89
C PRO A 345 -14.32 -4.03 16.61
N THR A 346 -13.25 -3.34 16.24
CA THR A 346 -11.92 -3.54 16.83
C THR A 346 -11.11 -2.24 16.81
N VAL A 347 -9.91 -2.31 17.35
CA VAL A 347 -8.94 -1.21 17.30
C VAL A 347 -7.84 -1.58 16.32
N LEU A 348 -7.50 -0.63 15.45
CA LEU A 348 -6.41 -0.74 14.49
C LEU A 348 -5.31 0.27 14.84
N ALA A 349 -4.10 -0.01 14.43
CA ALA A 349 -2.98 0.91 14.57
C ALA A 349 -2.25 1.10 13.24
N ASN A 350 -1.43 2.13 13.17
CA ASN A 350 -0.47 2.33 12.11
C ASN A 350 0.76 3.03 12.66
N THR A 351 1.93 2.59 12.24
CA THR A 351 3.18 3.33 12.44
C THR A 351 3.88 3.49 11.11
N CYS A 352 4.24 4.72 10.77
CA CYS A 352 5.04 5.03 9.59
C CYS A 352 6.41 5.53 10.02
N TYR A 353 7.42 4.69 9.84
CA TYR A 353 8.82 5.08 9.94
C TYR A 353 9.25 5.81 8.66
N SER A 354 10.18 6.73 8.76
CA SER A 354 10.81 7.39 7.61
C SER A 354 12.26 7.68 7.90
N PHE A 355 13.15 7.19 7.03
CA PHE A 355 14.57 7.45 7.11
C PHE A 355 14.87 8.92 6.72
N ILE A 356 15.71 9.58 7.51
CA ILE A 356 16.24 10.93 7.25
C ILE A 356 17.71 10.88 6.85
N THR A 357 18.44 9.85 7.30
CA THR A 357 19.72 9.36 6.78
C THR A 357 19.63 7.85 6.66
N PRO A 358 20.63 7.12 6.14
CA PRO A 358 20.59 5.66 6.10
C PRO A 358 20.48 4.96 7.46
N ASP A 359 20.86 5.64 8.55
CA ASP A 359 20.92 5.10 9.91
C ASP A 359 20.12 5.92 10.94
N GLU A 360 19.39 6.96 10.52
CA GLU A 360 18.50 7.74 11.38
C GLU A 360 17.08 7.77 10.78
N ALA A 361 16.07 7.62 11.63
CA ALA A 361 14.67 7.68 11.22
C ALA A 361 13.81 8.51 12.17
N VAL A 362 12.61 8.84 11.70
CA VAL A 362 11.52 9.46 12.47
C VAL A 362 10.24 8.68 12.24
N SER A 363 9.31 8.71 13.18
CA SER A 363 8.07 7.97 13.11
C SER A 363 6.82 8.80 13.42
N ILE A 364 5.68 8.31 12.95
CA ILE A 364 4.34 8.73 13.37
C ILE A 364 3.51 7.48 13.62
N ALA A 365 2.85 7.42 14.77
CA ALA A 365 1.92 6.37 15.14
C ALA A 365 0.50 6.93 15.27
N GLY A 366 -0.50 6.14 14.87
CA GLY A 366 -1.91 6.42 15.05
C GLY A 366 -2.65 5.17 15.50
N VAL A 367 -3.70 5.34 16.29
CA VAL A 367 -4.59 4.28 16.73
C VAL A 367 -6.02 4.67 16.38
N TYR A 368 -6.78 3.73 15.84
CA TYR A 368 -8.07 3.98 15.22
C TYR A 368 -9.11 3.00 15.74
N SER A 369 -10.30 3.50 16.06
CA SER A 369 -11.49 2.68 16.27
C SER A 369 -12.26 2.55 14.96
N ASN A 370 -12.80 1.39 14.66
CA ASN A 370 -13.70 1.16 13.53
C ASN A 370 -15.16 0.94 13.98
N ALA A 371 -15.48 1.29 15.22
CA ALA A 371 -16.85 1.20 15.73
C ALA A 371 -17.80 2.15 14.97
N GLY A 372 -19.03 1.69 14.75
CA GLY A 372 -20.04 2.47 14.05
C GLY A 372 -19.83 2.57 12.52
N GLY A 373 -19.05 1.65 11.93
CA GLY A 373 -18.84 1.56 10.48
C GLY A 373 -17.92 2.63 9.89
N LYS A 374 -17.22 3.42 10.75
CA LYS A 374 -16.29 4.47 10.33
C LYS A 374 -15.00 4.40 11.14
N PHE A 375 -13.90 4.77 10.50
CA PHE A 375 -12.64 4.96 11.21
C PHE A 375 -12.62 6.31 11.94
N THR A 376 -12.21 6.29 13.19
CA THR A 376 -12.00 7.49 14.03
C THR A 376 -10.67 7.36 14.77
N ASN A 377 -9.99 8.49 14.97
CA ASN A 377 -8.80 8.50 15.84
C ASN A 377 -9.20 8.18 17.28
N ILE A 378 -8.32 7.48 17.97
CA ILE A 378 -8.37 7.38 19.44
C ILE A 378 -7.40 8.42 19.99
N ASP A 379 -7.93 9.49 20.54
CA ASP A 379 -7.14 10.62 21.03
C ASP A 379 -6.13 10.19 22.10
N GLY A 380 -4.90 10.70 22.00
CA GLY A 380 -3.82 10.42 22.93
C GLY A 380 -3.18 9.02 22.79
N ALA A 381 -3.68 8.16 21.87
CA ALA A 381 -3.13 6.82 21.67
C ALA A 381 -2.07 6.75 20.55
N GLY A 382 -1.83 7.85 19.84
CA GLY A 382 -0.80 7.98 18.80
C GLY A 382 0.30 8.95 19.22
N GLY A 383 1.23 9.25 18.30
CA GLY A 383 2.29 10.21 18.57
C GLY A 383 3.25 10.40 17.41
N LEU A 384 4.09 11.40 17.55
CA LEU A 384 5.21 11.74 16.67
C LEU A 384 6.52 11.48 17.41
N SER A 385 7.58 11.18 16.69
CA SER A 385 8.94 11.29 17.22
C SER A 385 9.17 12.65 17.85
N GLN A 386 9.93 12.68 18.93
CA GLN A 386 10.22 13.92 19.66
C GLN A 386 11.09 14.85 18.79
N LEU A 387 10.70 16.13 18.65
CA LEU A 387 11.56 17.17 18.08
C LEU A 387 12.79 17.40 18.98
N GLY A 388 13.92 17.75 18.38
CA GLY A 388 15.17 17.98 19.08
C GLY A 388 15.82 16.74 19.69
N ALA A 389 15.33 15.54 19.37
CA ALA A 389 15.92 14.30 19.88
C ALA A 389 17.34 14.08 19.33
N GLY A 390 18.22 13.53 20.18
CA GLY A 390 19.60 13.22 19.82
C GLY A 390 19.73 12.08 18.80
N ALA A 391 20.92 11.95 18.21
CA ALA A 391 21.22 10.94 17.19
C ALA A 391 20.95 9.51 17.67
N ASP A 392 21.22 9.17 18.94
CA ASP A 392 20.98 7.83 19.48
C ASP A 392 19.49 7.44 19.44
N VAL A 393 18.57 8.40 19.70
CA VAL A 393 17.12 8.18 19.57
C VAL A 393 16.75 7.93 18.11
N ARG A 394 17.28 8.72 17.17
CA ARG A 394 17.03 8.57 15.74
C ARG A 394 17.54 7.23 15.19
N LYS A 395 18.71 6.77 15.66
CA LYS A 395 19.26 5.44 15.33
C LYS A 395 18.41 4.32 15.91
N ALA A 396 17.91 4.47 17.12
CA ALA A 396 16.99 3.50 17.70
C ALA A 396 15.67 3.40 16.88
N GLU A 397 15.14 4.54 16.39
CA GLU A 397 13.97 4.55 15.50
C GLU A 397 14.26 3.87 14.14
N ALA A 398 15.45 4.04 13.58
CA ALA A 398 15.87 3.33 12.37
C ALA A 398 15.97 1.80 12.60
N ALA A 399 16.52 1.38 13.74
CA ALA A 399 16.56 -0.04 14.11
C ALA A 399 15.14 -0.62 14.33
N GLN A 400 14.22 0.16 14.90
CA GLN A 400 12.81 -0.25 15.01
C GLN A 400 12.13 -0.37 13.64
N ALA A 401 12.46 0.52 12.69
CA ALA A 401 11.97 0.43 11.33
C ALA A 401 12.41 -0.87 10.64
N GLU A 402 13.70 -1.25 10.77
CA GLU A 402 14.22 -2.52 10.23
C GLU A 402 13.55 -3.74 10.89
N ALA A 403 13.40 -3.74 12.21
CA ALA A 403 12.73 -4.81 12.94
C ALA A 403 11.26 -4.95 12.50
N TRP A 404 10.56 -3.82 12.34
CA TRP A 404 9.20 -3.80 11.81
C TRP A 404 9.12 -4.37 10.39
N PHE A 405 10.04 -3.98 9.51
CA PHE A 405 10.05 -4.48 8.14
C PHE A 405 10.25 -5.99 8.09
N GLY A 406 11.19 -6.53 8.88
CA GLY A 406 11.39 -7.97 9.02
C GLY A 406 10.13 -8.70 9.55
N ALA A 407 9.46 -8.12 10.55
CA ALA A 407 8.24 -8.69 11.11
C ALA A 407 7.09 -8.72 10.10
N ILE A 408 6.79 -7.59 9.45
CA ILE A 408 5.65 -7.50 8.52
C ILE A 408 5.86 -8.35 7.25
N THR A 409 7.10 -8.46 6.77
CA THR A 409 7.43 -9.32 5.62
C THR A 409 7.37 -10.80 5.99
N GLY A 410 7.85 -11.18 7.18
CA GLY A 410 7.69 -12.53 7.72
C GLY A 410 6.21 -12.93 7.92
N GLU A 411 5.36 -12.01 8.40
CA GLU A 411 3.92 -12.26 8.52
C GLU A 411 3.23 -12.42 7.16
N ALA A 412 3.62 -11.65 6.15
CA ALA A 412 2.96 -11.68 4.86
C ALA A 412 3.47 -12.79 3.93
N PHE A 413 4.77 -13.05 3.93
CA PHE A 413 5.42 -13.87 2.90
C PHE A 413 6.24 -15.05 3.46
N GLY A 414 6.62 -15.02 4.75
CA GLY A 414 7.48 -16.02 5.40
C GLY A 414 6.81 -17.29 5.88
#